data_f59cddda1e59ca56e3b5554673f80ed5
#
_entry.id   f59cddda1e59ca56e3b5554673f80ed5
#
_cell.length_a   1.000
_cell.length_b   1.000
_cell.length_c   1.000
_cell.angle_alpha   90.00
_cell.angle_beta   90.00
_cell.angle_gamma   90.00
#
_symmetry.space_group_name_H-M   'P 1'
#
loop_
_entity.id
_entity.type
_entity.pdbx_description
1 polymer ?
#
loop_
_entity_poly.entity_id
_entity_poly.type
_entity_poly.pdbx_seq_one_letter_code
_entity_poly.pdbx_strand_id
1 'polypeptide(L)'
;IKNIIMILIIIVMGVLSYFTMKDIQNTNNSSTAQPQMPTQNQGGENSNMGEPPSKPEGESGEQTNTENSNSAKPEMPSQNQNGDNSNMGEPPSRPDEQNGNQSQIKTIHYIMFGMEGFISSIFAIYLIMSKFNKIGLKDVLSKPSNVIVFIVLIIIVTILLTIAQVAITNKLFVTEKQVEQREMQMMPGGNSNSSASSVTKTGATTVDGTEQILNQSYTTDQSDESAILVQNGGNATIEGAEISKTGGDSSNTENSEFYGVNAGVLVTENSTATIKNATISTNAKGSNAVFSTGTDSRIYISDSNITTTGSGSSRGLDATYGGYIEADNVTIKTSGGSSATLATDRGEGTVIAKNSKLETNGSGSPVIYSTGDISIENTEGTANGSQMVVIEGKNSATVTNSTLTASGKGNRGDTDQAGIMIYQSMSGDAGQGTGTFTATNSSLTVQESSSYYKTAPMFFITNTDAIINLTNCKLAYGSNTLISSKGTSEWGKTGSNGGNVTVNADNQTLEGNIEIDNISTLKMNLTNSQYKGTINADNTAKEITLKLDSNSKITLTGDSYITALEDSDSSYSNIDFNGYKLYVNGTAIN
;
A
#
# COMPACT_ATOMS: atom_id res chain seq x y z
N ILE A 1 -36.24 11.17 34.67
CA ILE A 1 -36.09 12.35 33.82
C ILE A 1 -34.71 13.00 34.03
N LYS A 2 -34.27 13.39 35.27
CA LYS A 2 -32.96 14.05 35.50
C LYS A 2 -31.76 13.28 34.95
N ASN A 3 -31.67 11.98 35.22
CA ASN A 3 -30.54 11.15 34.72
C ASN A 3 -30.52 11.00 33.19
N ILE A 4 -31.71 10.99 32.57
CA ILE A 4 -31.83 10.95 31.11
C ILE A 4 -31.31 12.26 30.50
N ILE A 5 -31.66 13.41 31.09
CA ILE A 5 -31.16 14.71 30.64
C ILE A 5 -29.63 14.79 30.75
N MET A 6 -29.03 14.29 31.82
CA MET A 6 -27.58 14.29 32.03
C MET A 6 -26.86 13.38 31.04
N ILE A 7 -27.42 12.21 30.74
CA ILE A 7 -26.87 11.32 29.69
C ILE A 7 -26.95 12.01 28.34
N LEU A 8 -28.04 12.67 28.01
CA LEU A 8 -28.19 13.45 26.79
C LEU A 8 -27.14 14.56 26.68
N ILE A 9 -26.85 15.28 27.76
CA ILE A 9 -25.81 16.33 27.76
C ILE A 9 -24.44 15.71 27.51
N ILE A 10 -24.08 14.57 28.11
CA ILE A 10 -22.81 13.88 27.86
C ILE A 10 -22.71 13.46 26.38
N ILE A 11 -23.79 12.94 25.79
CA ILE A 11 -23.85 12.59 24.38
C ILE A 11 -23.64 13.82 23.47
N VAL A 12 -24.31 14.93 23.79
CA VAL A 12 -24.16 16.21 23.07
C VAL A 12 -22.70 16.69 23.14
N MET A 13 -22.06 16.60 24.31
CA MET A 13 -20.66 16.97 24.48
C MET A 13 -19.72 16.05 23.64
N GLY A 14 -20.02 14.76 23.57
CA GLY A 14 -19.30 13.83 22.70
C GLY A 14 -19.42 14.18 21.21
N VAL A 15 -20.61 14.58 20.77
CA VAL A 15 -20.85 15.07 19.40
C VAL A 15 -20.10 16.38 19.13
N LEU A 16 -20.09 17.31 20.08
CA LEU A 16 -19.31 18.55 19.96
C LEU A 16 -17.82 18.27 19.87
N SER A 17 -17.28 17.36 20.70
CA SER A 17 -15.88 16.93 20.61
C SER A 17 -15.54 16.36 19.24
N TYR A 18 -16.43 15.57 18.65
CA TYR A 18 -16.25 15.07 17.28
C TYR A 18 -16.19 16.21 16.25
N PHE A 19 -17.07 17.22 16.36
CA PHE A 19 -17.02 18.38 15.47
C PHE A 19 -15.76 19.22 15.67
N THR A 20 -15.27 19.37 16.91
CA THR A 20 -13.99 20.04 17.18
C THR A 20 -12.82 19.29 16.53
N MET A 21 -12.81 17.96 16.59
CA MET A 21 -11.80 17.11 15.92
C MET A 21 -11.86 17.28 14.39
N LYS A 22 -13.08 17.29 13.82
CA LYS A 22 -13.31 17.49 12.39
C LYS A 22 -12.93 18.90 11.91
N ASP A 23 -13.12 19.92 12.75
CA ASP A 23 -12.71 21.29 12.47
C ASP A 23 -11.16 21.41 12.39
N ILE A 24 -10.43 20.69 13.23
CA ILE A 24 -8.98 20.58 13.15
C ILE A 24 -8.55 19.98 11.81
N GLN A 25 -9.22 18.94 11.36
CA GLN A 25 -9.00 18.31 10.06
C GLN A 25 -9.25 19.32 8.92
N ASN A 26 -10.38 20.04 8.93
CA ASN A 26 -10.75 21.00 7.90
C ASN A 26 -9.84 22.24 7.88
N THR A 27 -9.45 22.74 9.04
CA THR A 27 -8.55 23.91 9.15
C THR A 27 -7.16 23.57 8.60
N ASN A 28 -6.72 22.35 8.76
CA ASN A 28 -5.47 21.86 8.18
C ASN A 28 -5.59 21.69 6.65
N ASN A 29 -6.79 21.48 6.12
CA ASN A 29 -7.07 21.42 4.67
C ASN A 29 -7.12 22.80 4.01
N SER A 30 -7.55 23.84 4.72
CA SER A 30 -7.71 25.21 4.17
C SER A 30 -6.44 26.07 4.24
N SER A 31 -5.43 25.70 5.00
CA SER A 31 -4.17 26.47 5.11
C SER A 31 -3.21 26.29 3.93
N THR A 32 -3.59 25.57 2.88
CA THR A 32 -2.83 25.37 1.64
C THR A 32 -3.20 26.33 0.50
N ALA A 33 -4.00 27.39 0.74
CA ALA A 33 -4.18 28.46 -0.22
C ALA A 33 -2.91 29.35 -0.24
N GLN A 34 -2.08 29.18 -1.26
CA GLN A 34 -0.93 30.04 -1.52
C GLN A 34 -1.36 31.49 -1.69
N PRO A 35 -0.58 32.47 -1.17
CA PRO A 35 -0.77 33.88 -1.53
C PRO A 35 -0.47 34.07 -3.02
N GLN A 36 -1.40 34.65 -3.76
CA GLN A 36 -1.16 35.07 -5.14
C GLN A 36 -0.03 36.10 -5.16
N MET A 37 1.02 35.82 -5.92
CA MET A 37 2.01 36.83 -6.25
C MET A 37 1.39 37.91 -7.14
N PRO A 38 1.74 39.20 -6.94
CA PRO A 38 1.26 40.26 -7.78
C PRO A 38 1.81 40.10 -9.21
N THR A 39 0.95 40.16 -10.19
CA THR A 39 1.31 40.24 -11.60
C THR A 39 2.08 41.53 -11.87
N GLN A 40 3.35 41.43 -12.23
CA GLN A 40 4.09 42.52 -12.83
C GLN A 40 3.66 42.68 -14.29
N ASN A 41 2.98 43.79 -14.54
CA ASN A 41 2.76 44.35 -15.87
C ASN A 41 4.11 44.90 -16.39
N GLN A 42 4.62 44.35 -17.50
CA GLN A 42 5.55 45.10 -18.36
C GLN A 42 5.11 44.93 -19.80
N GLY A 43 4.64 46.02 -20.35
CA GLY A 43 4.51 46.24 -21.78
C GLY A 43 5.87 46.63 -22.40
N GLY A 44 6.04 46.40 -23.66
CA GLY A 44 7.17 46.93 -24.46
C GLY A 44 7.52 46.08 -25.67
N GLU A 45 6.98 46.42 -26.74
CA GLU A 45 7.27 46.36 -28.18
C GLU A 45 8.58 45.74 -28.72
N ASN A 46 8.38 45.01 -29.83
CA ASN A 46 9.14 44.97 -31.10
C ASN A 46 10.56 44.40 -31.15
N SER A 47 10.75 43.34 -31.92
CA SER A 47 11.36 43.37 -33.27
C SER A 47 11.70 41.98 -33.81
N ASN A 48 11.25 41.75 -35.01
CA ASN A 48 11.77 40.97 -36.13
C ASN A 48 13.09 40.20 -35.97
N MET A 49 13.07 38.93 -36.35
CA MET A 49 14.02 38.26 -37.26
C MET A 49 13.69 36.77 -37.38
N GLY A 50 13.33 36.27 -38.52
CA GLY A 50 14.18 35.62 -39.49
C GLY A 50 13.92 34.11 -39.48
N GLU A 51 13.24 33.61 -40.51
CA GLU A 51 13.07 32.19 -40.85
C GLU A 51 14.46 31.47 -41.05
N PRO A 52 14.61 30.20 -40.69
CA PRO A 52 15.74 29.37 -41.09
C PRO A 52 15.50 28.71 -42.47
N PRO A 53 16.55 28.54 -43.29
CA PRO A 53 16.42 28.09 -44.67
C PRO A 53 16.23 26.58 -44.83
N SER A 54 15.54 26.25 -45.91
CA SER A 54 15.17 24.95 -46.43
C SER A 54 16.36 24.08 -46.83
N LYS A 55 16.15 22.79 -46.69
CA LYS A 55 16.98 21.64 -47.08
C LYS A 55 16.91 21.41 -48.59
N PRO A 56 18.02 21.05 -49.30
CA PRO A 56 17.94 20.56 -50.68
C PRO A 56 17.75 19.04 -50.75
N GLU A 57 16.93 18.65 -51.69
CA GLU A 57 16.70 17.29 -52.18
C GLU A 57 17.80 16.87 -53.19
N GLY A 58 17.94 15.54 -53.36
CA GLY A 58 18.56 14.87 -54.49
C GLY A 58 19.54 13.77 -54.03
N GLU A 59 19.56 12.62 -54.47
CA GLU A 59 19.12 11.74 -55.51
C GLU A 59 19.72 10.35 -55.29
N SER A 60 19.08 9.35 -55.79
CA SER A 60 19.26 7.93 -55.83
C SER A 60 20.66 7.42 -56.29
N GLY A 61 21.06 6.23 -55.81
CA GLY A 61 22.16 5.44 -56.37
C GLY A 61 22.30 4.09 -55.70
N GLU A 62 22.09 3.08 -56.49
CA GLU A 62 22.01 1.64 -56.28
C GLU A 62 23.34 0.92 -56.03
N GLN A 63 23.26 -0.20 -55.30
CA GLN A 63 24.06 -1.47 -55.36
C GLN A 63 25.55 -1.47 -54.97
N THR A 64 26.03 -2.37 -54.16
CA THR A 64 26.28 -3.82 -54.26
C THR A 64 27.14 -4.31 -53.09
N ASN A 65 26.94 -5.60 -52.77
CA ASN A 65 27.71 -6.48 -51.89
C ASN A 65 29.24 -6.34 -51.92
N THR A 66 29.88 -6.52 -50.78
CA THR A 66 30.76 -7.69 -50.55
C THR A 66 31.41 -7.71 -49.17
N GLU A 67 31.66 -8.93 -48.73
CA GLU A 67 32.25 -9.43 -47.49
C GLU A 67 33.61 -8.83 -47.09
N ASN A 68 33.86 -8.92 -45.84
CA ASN A 68 34.99 -9.51 -45.11
C ASN A 68 35.82 -8.64 -44.17
N SER A 69 35.84 -9.17 -42.95
CA SER A 69 36.99 -9.35 -42.04
C SER A 69 37.66 -8.18 -41.34
N ASN A 70 37.65 -8.38 -40.05
CA ASN A 70 38.77 -8.21 -39.09
C ASN A 70 39.20 -6.83 -38.59
N SER A 71 39.12 -6.79 -37.31
CA SER A 71 40.10 -6.33 -36.31
C SER A 71 40.24 -4.84 -35.99
N ALA A 72 40.36 -4.70 -34.71
CA ALA A 72 41.09 -3.70 -33.94
C ALA A 72 40.32 -2.52 -33.34
N LYS A 73 40.22 -2.64 -32.02
CA LYS A 73 40.02 -1.61 -31.01
C LYS A 73 41.05 -0.48 -31.18
N PRO A 74 40.72 0.78 -31.00
CA PRO A 74 41.68 1.78 -30.55
C PRO A 74 41.43 2.21 -29.09
N GLU A 75 42.56 2.31 -28.39
CA GLU A 75 42.72 2.77 -27.02
C GLU A 75 42.45 4.28 -26.88
N MET A 76 42.08 4.67 -25.68
CA MET A 76 41.99 6.06 -25.22
C MET A 76 43.40 6.65 -25.03
N PRO A 77 43.61 7.93 -25.29
CA PRO A 77 44.77 8.65 -24.74
C PRO A 77 44.42 9.28 -23.37
N SER A 78 45.28 8.96 -22.41
CA SER A 78 45.43 9.66 -21.14
C SER A 78 46.04 11.06 -21.40
N GLN A 79 45.52 12.08 -20.76
CA GLN A 79 46.32 13.30 -20.52
C GLN A 79 46.17 13.80 -19.08
N ASN A 80 47.33 14.08 -18.58
CA ASN A 80 47.76 14.51 -17.27
C ASN A 80 47.48 16.01 -16.98
N GLN A 81 47.14 16.25 -15.73
CA GLN A 81 47.72 17.20 -14.75
C GLN A 81 47.78 18.72 -14.99
N ASN A 82 47.37 19.37 -13.92
CA ASN A 82 47.82 20.58 -13.27
C ASN A 82 47.28 21.93 -13.73
N GLY A 83 46.65 22.56 -12.75
CA GLY A 83 46.36 23.99 -12.72
C GLY A 83 45.62 24.38 -11.45
N ASP A 84 46.40 24.73 -10.42
CA ASP A 84 45.94 25.50 -9.27
C ASP A 84 45.13 26.73 -9.70
N ASN A 85 43.98 26.96 -9.09
CA ASN A 85 43.73 28.29 -8.47
C ASN A 85 42.55 28.28 -7.49
N SER A 86 42.86 28.65 -6.31
CA SER A 86 42.07 29.09 -5.20
C SER A 86 41.07 30.20 -5.54
N ASN A 87 39.89 30.09 -5.02
CA ASN A 87 38.90 31.05 -4.54
C ASN A 87 37.48 30.68 -5.01
N MET A 88 36.84 29.82 -4.26
CA MET A 88 35.39 29.89 -4.14
C MET A 88 35.07 30.09 -2.67
N GLY A 89 34.51 31.26 -2.41
CA GLY A 89 34.01 31.66 -1.09
C GLY A 89 32.99 30.64 -0.58
N GLU A 90 33.04 30.44 0.72
CA GLU A 90 32.05 29.65 1.46
C GLU A 90 30.63 30.09 1.08
N PRO A 91 29.70 29.13 0.84
CA PRO A 91 28.30 29.48 0.70
C PRO A 91 27.80 30.08 2.02
N PRO A 92 26.92 31.09 1.96
CA PRO A 92 26.37 31.69 3.16
C PRO A 92 25.70 30.64 4.03
N SER A 93 26.02 30.65 5.32
CA SER A 93 25.41 29.84 6.36
C SER A 93 23.87 29.97 6.28
N ARG A 94 23.18 28.85 6.14
CA ARG A 94 21.72 28.78 6.27
C ARG A 94 21.34 29.37 7.63
N PRO A 95 20.26 30.18 7.69
CA PRO A 95 19.66 30.53 8.96
C PRO A 95 19.30 29.25 9.71
N ASP A 96 19.57 29.19 10.99
CA ASP A 96 19.18 28.13 11.89
C ASP A 96 17.70 27.81 11.67
N GLU A 97 17.39 26.62 11.13
CA GLU A 97 16.05 26.05 11.14
C GLU A 97 15.69 25.87 12.62
N GLN A 98 14.94 26.81 13.14
CA GLN A 98 14.17 26.58 14.36
C GLN A 98 13.27 25.40 14.12
N ASN A 99 13.60 24.31 14.80
CA ASN A 99 12.83 23.07 14.91
C ASN A 99 11.49 23.38 15.58
N GLY A 100 10.57 23.97 14.83
CA GLY A 100 9.19 24.20 15.20
C GLY A 100 8.37 22.98 14.84
N ASN A 101 8.35 21.98 15.69
CA ASN A 101 7.35 20.94 15.71
C ASN A 101 6.01 21.60 16.10
N GLN A 102 5.40 22.39 15.19
CA GLN A 102 4.10 23.00 15.40
C GLN A 102 3.06 21.90 15.35
N SER A 103 2.60 21.49 16.52
CA SER A 103 1.38 20.72 16.67
C SER A 103 0.28 21.37 15.81
N GLN A 104 -0.32 20.61 14.92
CA GLN A 104 -1.41 21.09 14.05
C GLN A 104 -2.66 21.45 14.86
N ILE A 105 -2.69 21.14 16.15
CA ILE A 105 -3.73 21.51 17.11
C ILE A 105 -3.43 22.90 17.65
N LYS A 106 -4.21 23.89 17.25
CA LYS A 106 -4.09 25.28 17.74
C LYS A 106 -4.52 25.38 19.23
N THR A 107 -4.01 26.37 19.95
CA THR A 107 -4.35 26.64 21.37
C THR A 107 -5.87 26.70 21.61
N ILE A 108 -6.64 27.22 20.67
CA ILE A 108 -8.11 27.29 20.77
C ILE A 108 -8.76 25.90 20.90
N HIS A 109 -8.24 24.89 20.20
CA HIS A 109 -8.76 23.54 20.26
C HIS A 109 -8.51 22.87 21.61
N TYR A 110 -7.34 23.14 22.25
CA TYR A 110 -7.09 22.70 23.63
C TYR A 110 -8.07 23.31 24.61
N ILE A 111 -8.41 24.60 24.43
CA ILE A 111 -9.43 25.28 25.26
C ILE A 111 -10.81 24.62 25.04
N MET A 112 -11.19 24.36 23.81
CA MET A 112 -12.47 23.70 23.49
C MET A 112 -12.56 22.30 24.10
N PHE A 113 -11.54 21.46 23.93
CA PHE A 113 -11.49 20.13 24.55
C PHE A 113 -11.52 20.19 26.06
N GLY A 114 -10.81 21.17 26.68
CA GLY A 114 -10.86 21.40 28.11
C GLY A 114 -12.26 21.76 28.61
N MET A 115 -12.98 22.61 27.90
CA MET A 115 -14.37 22.99 28.24
C MET A 115 -15.36 21.82 28.09
N GLU A 116 -15.27 21.08 27.00
CA GLU A 116 -16.08 19.89 26.72
C GLU A 116 -15.84 18.78 27.74
N GLY A 117 -14.56 18.52 28.07
CA GLY A 117 -14.16 17.58 29.11
C GLY A 117 -14.64 18.00 30.51
N PHE A 118 -14.56 19.29 30.83
CA PHE A 118 -15.01 19.83 32.10
C PHE A 118 -16.53 19.63 32.30
N ILE A 119 -17.32 20.01 31.30
CA ILE A 119 -18.79 19.83 31.35
C ILE A 119 -19.14 18.35 31.47
N SER A 120 -18.54 17.50 30.67
CA SER A 120 -18.75 16.04 30.70
C SER A 120 -18.40 15.44 32.07
N SER A 121 -17.30 15.88 32.68
CA SER A 121 -16.82 15.41 33.98
C SER A 121 -17.79 15.73 35.10
N ILE A 122 -18.37 16.93 35.13
CA ILE A 122 -19.36 17.32 36.13
C ILE A 122 -20.55 16.35 36.11
N PHE A 123 -21.11 16.10 34.93
CA PHE A 123 -22.29 15.24 34.78
C PHE A 123 -21.97 13.76 35.03
N ALA A 124 -20.84 13.27 34.54
CA ALA A 124 -20.42 11.88 34.73
C ALA A 124 -20.16 11.56 36.21
N ILE A 125 -19.43 12.41 36.93
CA ILE A 125 -19.13 12.21 38.34
C ILE A 125 -20.42 12.30 39.17
N TYR A 126 -21.28 13.26 38.84
CA TYR A 126 -22.59 13.35 39.54
C TYR A 126 -23.43 12.09 39.31
N LEU A 127 -23.51 11.56 38.11
CA LEU A 127 -24.24 10.32 37.79
C LEU A 127 -23.68 9.12 38.58
N ILE A 128 -22.36 8.99 38.65
CA ILE A 128 -21.68 7.94 39.39
C ILE A 128 -21.99 8.05 40.89
N MET A 129 -21.85 9.24 41.48
CA MET A 129 -22.13 9.47 42.90
C MET A 129 -23.61 9.23 43.23
N SER A 130 -24.51 9.69 42.38
CA SER A 130 -25.96 9.51 42.56
C SER A 130 -26.39 8.05 42.45
N LYS A 131 -25.79 7.28 41.56
CA LYS A 131 -26.19 5.89 41.30
C LYS A 131 -25.52 4.89 42.24
N PHE A 132 -24.24 5.05 42.53
CA PHE A 132 -23.46 4.08 43.31
C PHE A 132 -23.42 4.42 44.80
N ASN A 133 -23.28 5.69 45.18
CA ASN A 133 -23.18 6.11 46.58
C ASN A 133 -24.48 6.66 47.15
N LYS A 134 -25.53 6.79 46.33
CA LYS A 134 -26.85 7.42 46.72
C LYS A 134 -26.69 8.83 47.30
N ILE A 135 -25.61 9.53 46.96
CA ILE A 135 -25.31 10.89 47.46
C ILE A 135 -25.96 11.89 46.51
N GLY A 136 -26.83 12.73 47.01
CA GLY A 136 -27.44 13.81 46.23
C GLY A 136 -26.55 15.06 46.18
N LEU A 137 -26.79 15.95 45.20
CA LEU A 137 -26.05 17.22 45.09
C LEU A 137 -26.10 18.05 46.37
N LYS A 138 -27.19 18.00 47.09
CA LYS A 138 -27.40 18.69 48.38
C LYS A 138 -26.46 18.15 49.47
N ASP A 139 -26.18 16.85 49.44
CA ASP A 139 -25.29 16.18 50.39
C ASP A 139 -23.81 16.47 50.05
N VAL A 140 -23.48 16.58 48.76
CA VAL A 140 -22.13 17.01 48.30
C VAL A 140 -21.86 18.43 48.79
N LEU A 141 -22.79 19.35 48.61
CA LEU A 141 -22.63 20.76 48.95
C LEU A 141 -22.74 21.06 50.43
N SER A 142 -23.23 20.11 51.24
CA SER A 142 -23.46 20.30 52.68
C SER A 142 -22.20 20.23 53.55
N LYS A 143 -21.11 19.59 53.05
CA LYS A 143 -19.84 19.41 53.77
C LYS A 143 -18.67 19.92 52.94
N PRO A 144 -17.83 20.85 53.45
CA PRO A 144 -16.70 21.40 52.72
C PRO A 144 -15.74 20.33 52.20
N SER A 145 -15.50 19.27 52.98
CA SER A 145 -14.62 18.16 52.54
C SER A 145 -15.16 17.43 51.30
N ASN A 146 -16.47 17.25 51.19
CA ASN A 146 -17.08 16.59 50.03
C ASN A 146 -17.02 17.48 48.78
N VAL A 147 -17.14 18.79 48.96
CA VAL A 147 -17.01 19.78 47.89
C VAL A 147 -15.59 19.75 47.32
N ILE A 148 -14.56 19.73 48.19
CA ILE A 148 -13.16 19.67 47.78
C ILE A 148 -12.89 18.37 46.98
N VAL A 149 -13.32 17.20 47.49
CA VAL A 149 -13.16 15.91 46.80
C VAL A 149 -13.85 15.93 45.44
N PHE A 150 -15.05 16.49 45.35
CA PHE A 150 -15.82 16.60 44.12
C PHE A 150 -15.08 17.47 43.07
N ILE A 151 -14.56 18.63 43.50
CA ILE A 151 -13.77 19.53 42.64
C ILE A 151 -12.49 18.85 42.14
N VAL A 152 -11.75 18.19 43.04
CA VAL A 152 -10.51 17.48 42.67
C VAL A 152 -10.79 16.38 41.67
N LEU A 153 -11.86 15.60 41.86
CA LEU A 153 -12.27 14.56 40.90
C LEU A 153 -12.63 15.15 39.52
N ILE A 154 -13.37 16.28 39.50
CA ILE A 154 -13.71 16.96 38.24
C ILE A 154 -12.41 17.37 37.51
N ILE A 155 -11.47 17.98 38.20
CA ILE A 155 -10.20 18.42 37.60
C ILE A 155 -9.42 17.22 37.01
N ILE A 156 -9.28 16.13 37.76
CA ILE A 156 -8.56 14.93 37.33
C ILE A 156 -9.22 14.33 36.08
N VAL A 157 -10.56 14.13 36.12
CA VAL A 157 -11.28 13.53 34.98
C VAL A 157 -11.26 14.45 33.78
N THR A 158 -11.34 15.77 33.96
CA THR A 158 -11.21 16.75 32.86
C THR A 158 -9.86 16.64 32.18
N ILE A 159 -8.77 16.59 32.94
CA ILE A 159 -7.40 16.44 32.40
C ILE A 159 -7.28 15.13 31.62
N LEU A 160 -7.77 14.03 32.17
CA LEU A 160 -7.71 12.72 31.48
C LEU A 160 -8.52 12.71 30.19
N LEU A 161 -9.72 13.30 30.19
CA LEU A 161 -10.54 13.40 28.97
C LEU A 161 -9.88 14.29 27.92
N THR A 162 -9.32 15.43 28.31
CA THR A 162 -8.62 16.33 27.39
C THR A 162 -7.38 15.63 26.76
N ILE A 163 -6.61 14.91 27.57
CA ILE A 163 -5.46 14.13 27.08
C ILE A 163 -5.94 13.05 26.09
N ALA A 164 -7.01 12.35 26.41
CA ALA A 164 -7.57 11.34 25.51
C ALA A 164 -8.07 11.95 24.20
N GLN A 165 -8.78 13.09 24.23
CA GLN A 165 -9.25 13.79 23.06
C GLN A 165 -8.07 14.24 22.17
N VAL A 166 -7.03 14.82 22.75
CA VAL A 166 -5.80 15.21 22.03
C VAL A 166 -5.10 14.00 21.43
N ALA A 167 -4.97 12.90 22.18
CA ALA A 167 -4.34 11.68 21.69
C ALA A 167 -5.13 11.03 20.53
N ILE A 168 -6.46 11.00 20.64
CA ILE A 168 -7.34 10.51 19.58
C ILE A 168 -7.24 11.41 18.34
N THR A 169 -7.27 12.72 18.53
CA THR A 169 -7.13 13.70 17.43
C THR A 169 -5.80 13.53 16.71
N ASN A 170 -4.71 13.43 17.45
CA ASN A 170 -3.39 13.20 16.85
C ASN A 170 -3.34 11.88 16.08
N LYS A 171 -3.91 10.81 16.63
CA LYS A 171 -3.87 9.50 16.00
C LYS A 171 -4.77 9.35 14.77
N LEU A 172 -5.99 9.94 14.80
CA LEU A 172 -7.00 9.72 13.75
C LEU A 172 -7.10 10.87 12.73
N PHE A 173 -6.68 12.10 13.09
CA PHE A 173 -6.93 13.28 12.26
C PHE A 173 -5.67 14.11 11.96
N VAL A 174 -4.55 13.82 12.62
CA VAL A 174 -3.30 14.59 12.44
C VAL A 174 -2.18 13.72 11.87
N THR A 175 -2.12 12.43 12.23
CA THR A 175 -1.01 11.54 11.87
C THR A 175 -1.00 11.21 10.38
N GLU A 176 -2.15 11.06 9.73
CA GLU A 176 -2.24 10.75 8.29
C GLU A 176 -1.60 11.82 7.38
N LYS A 177 -1.66 13.10 7.77
CA LYS A 177 -1.11 14.19 6.94
C LYS A 177 0.39 14.45 7.09
N GLN A 178 1.01 14.07 8.19
CA GLN A 178 2.46 14.20 8.31
C GLN A 178 3.21 13.20 7.44
N VAL A 179 2.61 12.07 7.14
CA VAL A 179 3.16 11.07 6.23
C VAL A 179 3.08 11.59 4.79
N GLU A 180 1.94 12.10 4.33
CA GLU A 180 1.78 12.69 3.00
C GLU A 180 2.72 13.86 2.71
N GLN A 181 2.95 14.78 3.68
CA GLN A 181 3.84 15.92 3.46
C GLN A 181 5.34 15.56 3.49
N ARG A 182 5.74 14.50 4.22
CA ARG A 182 7.13 14.01 4.19
C ARG A 182 7.45 13.26 2.91
N GLU A 183 6.50 12.52 2.37
CA GLU A 183 6.67 11.76 1.13
C GLU A 183 6.81 12.67 -0.10
N MET A 184 6.10 13.81 -0.15
CA MET A 184 6.25 14.80 -1.23
C MET A 184 7.59 15.56 -1.24
N GLN A 185 8.34 15.58 -0.12
CA GLN A 185 9.63 16.30 -0.04
C GLN A 185 10.86 15.45 -0.36
N MET A 186 10.73 14.12 -0.49
CA MET A 186 11.88 13.22 -0.71
C MET A 186 12.02 12.66 -2.13
N MET A 187 11.28 13.18 -3.12
CA MET A 187 11.45 12.74 -4.50
C MET A 187 12.57 13.51 -5.21
N PRO A 188 13.67 12.88 -5.63
CA PRO A 188 14.63 13.50 -6.54
C PRO A 188 14.05 13.47 -7.96
N GLY A 189 13.54 14.61 -8.42
CA GLY A 189 13.49 14.92 -9.84
C GLY A 189 12.35 14.32 -10.68
N GLY A 190 11.18 14.11 -10.11
CA GLY A 190 9.95 13.89 -10.87
C GLY A 190 9.08 15.14 -10.81
N ASN A 191 8.80 15.75 -11.95
CA ASN A 191 7.86 16.86 -12.07
C ASN A 191 6.43 16.30 -11.92
N SER A 192 6.04 15.95 -10.66
CA SER A 192 4.73 15.37 -10.36
C SER A 192 3.76 16.42 -9.84
N ASN A 193 3.38 17.35 -10.70
CA ASN A 193 2.18 18.15 -10.56
C ASN A 193 1.16 17.71 -11.62
N SER A 194 0.74 16.45 -11.57
CA SER A 194 -0.48 16.03 -12.27
C SER A 194 -1.49 15.56 -11.22
N SER A 195 -2.29 16.48 -10.73
CA SER A 195 -3.56 16.14 -10.12
C SER A 195 -4.38 15.31 -11.10
N ALA A 196 -5.12 14.30 -10.64
CA ALA A 196 -5.98 13.43 -11.46
C ALA A 196 -6.95 14.19 -12.39
N SER A 197 -7.12 15.49 -12.18
CA SER A 197 -7.96 16.40 -12.97
C SER A 197 -7.36 16.85 -14.30
N SER A 198 -6.09 16.57 -14.60
CA SER A 198 -5.44 17.05 -15.83
C SER A 198 -5.48 16.06 -17.01
N VAL A 199 -5.90 14.82 -16.78
CA VAL A 199 -5.97 13.79 -17.83
C VAL A 199 -7.39 13.74 -18.37
N THR A 200 -7.55 13.99 -19.68
CA THR A 200 -8.83 13.86 -20.36
C THR A 200 -9.28 12.40 -20.37
N LYS A 201 -10.49 12.15 -19.89
CA LYS A 201 -11.14 10.86 -19.90
C LYS A 201 -12.30 10.90 -20.90
N THR A 202 -12.37 9.90 -21.75
CA THR A 202 -13.43 9.77 -22.76
C THR A 202 -14.11 8.42 -22.66
N GLY A 203 -15.41 8.38 -22.92
CA GLY A 203 -16.20 7.16 -22.92
C GLY A 203 -17.14 7.12 -24.12
N ALA A 204 -17.22 5.97 -24.80
CA ALA A 204 -18.21 5.73 -25.85
C ALA A 204 -19.64 5.90 -25.32
N THR A 205 -19.85 5.48 -24.06
CA THR A 205 -21.05 5.79 -23.28
C THR A 205 -20.62 6.51 -22.01
N THR A 206 -21.18 7.70 -21.75
CA THR A 206 -20.83 8.50 -20.58
C THR A 206 -22.06 8.76 -19.71
N VAL A 207 -21.92 8.46 -18.40
CA VAL A 207 -22.86 8.86 -17.35
C VAL A 207 -22.24 10.04 -16.62
N ASP A 208 -22.78 11.23 -16.83
CA ASP A 208 -22.23 12.51 -16.40
C ASP A 208 -23.18 13.22 -15.45
N GLY A 209 -22.89 13.22 -14.15
CA GLY A 209 -23.68 13.88 -13.12
C GLY A 209 -25.14 13.43 -13.02
N THR A 210 -25.49 12.28 -13.59
CA THR A 210 -26.86 11.78 -13.67
C THR A 210 -26.95 10.33 -13.17
N GLU A 211 -28.18 9.86 -12.95
CA GLU A 211 -28.46 8.44 -12.70
C GLU A 211 -28.90 7.78 -14.01
N GLN A 212 -28.29 6.63 -14.34
CA GLN A 212 -28.62 5.87 -15.56
C GLN A 212 -28.60 4.38 -15.32
N ILE A 213 -29.49 3.65 -16.02
CA ILE A 213 -29.54 2.19 -16.08
C ILE A 213 -29.01 1.74 -17.43
N LEU A 214 -27.98 0.91 -17.44
CA LEU A 214 -27.28 0.41 -18.61
C LEU A 214 -27.43 -1.12 -18.67
N ASN A 215 -28.17 -1.62 -19.66
CA ASN A 215 -28.51 -3.04 -19.77
C ASN A 215 -28.38 -3.59 -21.20
N GLN A 216 -27.51 -2.99 -21.99
CA GLN A 216 -27.28 -3.36 -23.39
C GLN A 216 -25.84 -3.75 -23.64
N SER A 217 -25.44 -3.83 -24.89
CA SER A 217 -24.06 -4.01 -25.30
C SER A 217 -23.39 -2.63 -25.45
N TYR A 218 -22.21 -2.46 -24.84
CA TYR A 218 -21.41 -1.24 -24.84
C TYR A 218 -20.02 -1.58 -25.36
N THR A 219 -19.65 -1.01 -26.50
CA THR A 219 -18.39 -1.35 -27.16
C THR A 219 -17.65 -0.11 -27.63
N THR A 220 -16.31 -0.19 -27.61
CA THR A 220 -15.45 0.79 -28.28
C THR A 220 -14.20 0.09 -28.82
N ASP A 221 -13.65 0.63 -29.92
CA ASP A 221 -12.38 0.25 -30.52
C ASP A 221 -11.41 1.46 -30.63
N GLN A 222 -11.80 2.59 -30.05
CA GLN A 222 -11.03 3.83 -30.13
C GLN A 222 -9.95 3.89 -29.05
N SER A 223 -8.75 4.37 -29.41
CA SER A 223 -7.65 4.61 -28.46
C SER A 223 -8.05 5.62 -27.39
N ASP A 224 -7.62 5.37 -26.15
CA ASP A 224 -7.85 6.23 -24.99
C ASP A 224 -9.34 6.46 -24.64
N GLU A 225 -10.24 5.67 -25.19
CA GLU A 225 -11.67 5.72 -24.91
C GLU A 225 -12.10 4.50 -24.10
N SER A 226 -12.80 4.70 -23.01
CA SER A 226 -13.47 3.65 -22.23
C SER A 226 -14.82 3.28 -22.85
N ALA A 227 -15.23 2.00 -22.75
CA ALA A 227 -16.55 1.63 -23.25
C ALA A 227 -17.68 2.30 -22.44
N ILE A 228 -17.48 2.39 -21.10
CA ILE A 228 -18.36 3.14 -20.21
C ILE A 228 -17.50 4.06 -19.32
N LEU A 229 -17.84 5.34 -19.27
CA LEU A 229 -17.30 6.33 -18.36
C LEU A 229 -18.40 6.85 -17.42
N VAL A 230 -18.15 6.83 -16.10
CA VAL A 230 -19.04 7.41 -15.08
C VAL A 230 -18.27 8.50 -14.35
N GLN A 231 -18.74 9.75 -14.43
CA GLN A 231 -18.03 10.93 -13.93
C GLN A 231 -18.94 11.99 -13.33
N ASN A 232 -18.36 13.01 -12.69
CA ASN A 232 -19.07 14.20 -12.15
C ASN A 232 -20.19 13.84 -11.16
N GLY A 233 -19.97 12.86 -10.28
CA GLY A 233 -21.00 12.38 -9.35
C GLY A 233 -22.10 11.54 -10.00
N GLY A 234 -21.85 11.01 -11.19
CA GLY A 234 -22.77 10.12 -11.89
C GLY A 234 -23.00 8.79 -11.15
N ASN A 235 -24.18 8.20 -11.32
CA ASN A 235 -24.55 6.91 -10.74
C ASN A 235 -25.05 5.97 -11.84
N ALA A 236 -24.27 4.91 -12.13
CA ALA A 236 -24.62 3.92 -13.15
C ALA A 236 -25.05 2.60 -12.51
N THR A 237 -26.21 2.10 -12.88
CA THR A 237 -26.64 0.71 -12.65
C THR A 237 -26.45 -0.07 -13.93
N ILE A 238 -25.53 -1.03 -13.94
CA ILE A 238 -25.16 -1.85 -15.11
C ILE A 238 -25.62 -3.28 -14.83
N GLU A 239 -26.64 -3.76 -15.51
CA GLU A 239 -27.22 -5.07 -15.25
C GLU A 239 -27.38 -5.89 -16.54
N GLY A 240 -26.85 -7.14 -16.54
CA GLY A 240 -26.94 -8.04 -17.70
C GLY A 240 -26.24 -7.51 -18.95
N ALA A 241 -25.31 -6.58 -18.81
CA ALA A 241 -24.65 -5.90 -19.91
C ALA A 241 -23.47 -6.70 -20.47
N GLU A 242 -23.24 -6.56 -21.77
CA GLU A 242 -22.01 -7.00 -22.44
C GLU A 242 -21.15 -5.77 -22.73
N ILE A 243 -19.96 -5.72 -22.10
CA ILE A 243 -19.06 -4.56 -22.19
C ILE A 243 -17.77 -5.02 -22.86
N SER A 244 -17.38 -4.34 -23.94
CA SER A 244 -16.24 -4.80 -24.75
C SER A 244 -15.37 -3.63 -25.21
N LYS A 245 -14.06 -3.74 -24.93
CA LYS A 245 -13.02 -2.87 -25.47
C LYS A 245 -12.16 -3.68 -26.43
N THR A 246 -12.43 -3.53 -27.75
CA THR A 246 -11.87 -4.39 -28.81
C THR A 246 -10.86 -3.66 -29.67
N GLY A 247 -9.65 -3.43 -29.18
CA GLY A 247 -8.64 -2.66 -29.89
C GLY A 247 -8.58 -1.20 -29.43
N GLY A 248 -7.87 -0.35 -30.16
CA GLY A 248 -7.58 1.01 -29.73
C GLY A 248 -6.66 1.00 -28.51
N ASP A 249 -5.38 0.75 -28.74
CA ASP A 249 -4.35 0.72 -27.69
C ASP A 249 -4.25 2.07 -26.97
N SER A 250 -3.90 2.05 -25.69
CA SER A 250 -3.59 3.30 -24.98
C SER A 250 -2.39 4.01 -25.59
N SER A 251 -2.55 5.29 -25.87
CA SER A 251 -1.48 6.16 -26.39
C SER A 251 -0.43 6.49 -25.33
N ASN A 252 -0.82 6.43 -24.05
CA ASN A 252 0.05 6.68 -22.90
C ASN A 252 -0.22 5.65 -21.81
N THR A 253 0.76 4.81 -21.52
CA THR A 253 0.68 3.75 -20.53
C THR A 253 0.39 4.28 -19.12
N GLU A 254 1.02 5.40 -18.71
CA GLU A 254 0.75 5.99 -17.40
C GLU A 254 -0.69 6.49 -17.26
N ASN A 255 -1.28 7.01 -18.33
CA ASN A 255 -2.68 7.44 -18.29
C ASN A 255 -3.63 6.25 -18.10
N SER A 256 -3.32 5.09 -18.66
CA SER A 256 -4.11 3.89 -18.47
C SER A 256 -3.88 3.23 -17.11
N GLU A 257 -2.65 3.24 -16.62
CA GLU A 257 -2.29 2.63 -15.33
C GLU A 257 -2.79 3.43 -14.13
N PHE A 258 -2.68 4.77 -14.21
CA PHE A 258 -2.97 5.61 -13.04
C PHE A 258 -4.33 6.29 -13.09
N TYR A 259 -4.88 6.54 -14.26
CA TYR A 259 -6.16 7.27 -14.40
C TYR A 259 -7.25 6.45 -15.09
N GLY A 260 -6.98 5.21 -15.43
CA GLY A 260 -7.95 4.29 -16.03
C GLY A 260 -8.41 4.66 -17.44
N VAL A 261 -7.65 5.50 -18.13
CA VAL A 261 -7.92 5.80 -19.54
C VAL A 261 -7.86 4.50 -20.34
N ASN A 262 -8.77 4.31 -21.29
CA ASN A 262 -8.86 3.11 -22.12
C ASN A 262 -9.48 1.87 -21.44
N ALA A 263 -10.20 2.02 -20.34
CA ALA A 263 -10.80 0.90 -19.61
C ALA A 263 -12.09 0.37 -20.29
N GLY A 264 -12.51 -0.83 -19.90
CA GLY A 264 -13.87 -1.32 -20.18
C GLY A 264 -14.90 -0.47 -19.44
N VAL A 265 -14.77 -0.34 -18.12
CA VAL A 265 -15.58 0.57 -17.28
C VAL A 265 -14.64 1.45 -16.47
N LEU A 266 -14.77 2.75 -16.58
CA LEU A 266 -14.07 3.76 -15.80
C LEU A 266 -15.04 4.54 -14.92
N VAL A 267 -14.79 4.57 -13.60
CA VAL A 267 -15.53 5.40 -12.64
C VAL A 267 -14.57 6.38 -11.98
N THR A 268 -14.94 7.66 -12.00
CA THR A 268 -14.11 8.76 -11.52
C THR A 268 -14.96 9.90 -10.96
N GLU A 269 -14.32 10.89 -10.31
CA GLU A 269 -14.95 12.14 -9.89
C GLU A 269 -16.18 11.94 -9.01
N ASN A 270 -15.99 11.24 -7.87
CA ASN A 270 -17.02 10.98 -6.86
C ASN A 270 -18.25 10.22 -7.40
N SER A 271 -18.06 9.39 -8.41
CA SER A 271 -19.14 8.66 -9.07
C SER A 271 -19.25 7.24 -8.57
N THR A 272 -20.38 6.60 -8.86
CA THR A 272 -20.63 5.21 -8.45
C THR A 272 -21.12 4.37 -9.63
N ALA A 273 -20.62 3.14 -9.74
CA ALA A 273 -21.20 2.12 -10.61
C ALA A 273 -21.57 0.87 -9.80
N THR A 274 -22.79 0.38 -9.99
CA THR A 274 -23.23 -0.94 -9.52
C THR A 274 -23.38 -1.84 -10.74
N ILE A 275 -22.53 -2.90 -10.81
CA ILE A 275 -22.44 -3.81 -11.96
C ILE A 275 -22.90 -5.18 -11.52
N LYS A 276 -23.85 -5.77 -12.25
CA LYS A 276 -24.39 -7.09 -11.93
C LYS A 276 -24.66 -7.93 -13.17
N ASN A 277 -24.35 -9.23 -13.10
CA ASN A 277 -24.58 -10.18 -14.19
C ASN A 277 -23.96 -9.72 -15.53
N ALA A 278 -22.82 -9.02 -15.50
CA ALA A 278 -22.18 -8.48 -16.67
C ALA A 278 -21.08 -9.41 -17.23
N THR A 279 -20.86 -9.31 -18.55
CA THR A 279 -19.68 -9.87 -19.20
C THR A 279 -18.81 -8.73 -19.69
N ILE A 280 -17.58 -8.64 -19.18
CA ILE A 280 -16.67 -7.55 -19.51
C ILE A 280 -15.42 -8.14 -20.17
N SER A 281 -15.08 -7.66 -21.36
CA SER A 281 -13.93 -8.14 -22.12
C SER A 281 -13.08 -7.00 -22.67
N THR A 282 -11.75 -7.10 -22.51
CA THR A 282 -10.82 -6.15 -23.10
C THR A 282 -9.66 -6.87 -23.79
N ASN A 283 -9.18 -6.34 -24.93
CA ASN A 283 -8.06 -6.91 -25.66
C ASN A 283 -7.02 -5.86 -26.12
N ALA A 284 -7.27 -4.58 -25.88
CA ALA A 284 -6.33 -3.52 -26.22
C ALA A 284 -5.18 -3.45 -25.19
N LYS A 285 -4.03 -2.95 -25.61
CA LYS A 285 -2.91 -2.65 -24.71
C LYS A 285 -3.31 -1.53 -23.73
N GLY A 286 -3.01 -1.72 -22.45
CA GLY A 286 -3.36 -0.77 -21.38
C GLY A 286 -4.87 -0.64 -21.16
N SER A 287 -5.63 -1.70 -21.43
CA SER A 287 -7.09 -1.70 -21.26
C SER A 287 -7.48 -2.51 -20.02
N ASN A 288 -7.55 -1.84 -18.88
CA ASN A 288 -8.11 -2.42 -17.65
C ASN A 288 -9.59 -2.73 -17.84
N ALA A 289 -10.08 -3.84 -17.30
CA ALA A 289 -11.49 -4.17 -17.49
C ALA A 289 -12.40 -3.25 -16.66
N VAL A 290 -12.10 -3.07 -15.37
CA VAL A 290 -12.89 -2.24 -14.45
C VAL A 290 -11.94 -1.38 -13.63
N PHE A 291 -12.13 -0.07 -13.67
CA PHE A 291 -11.22 0.89 -13.08
C PHE A 291 -11.96 1.95 -12.24
N SER A 292 -11.51 2.13 -11.00
CA SER A 292 -12.01 3.18 -10.11
C SER A 292 -10.88 4.14 -9.73
N THR A 293 -11.02 5.44 -9.99
CA THR A 293 -9.97 6.42 -9.68
C THR A 293 -10.51 7.68 -9.01
N GLY A 294 -9.81 8.12 -7.99
CA GLY A 294 -10.15 9.30 -7.21
C GLY A 294 -10.99 8.99 -5.98
N THR A 295 -10.82 9.83 -4.96
CA THR A 295 -11.58 9.74 -3.70
C THR A 295 -13.07 9.70 -3.96
N ASP A 296 -13.80 8.86 -3.22
CA ASP A 296 -15.26 8.65 -3.32
C ASP A 296 -15.76 8.10 -4.67
N SER A 297 -14.86 7.70 -5.57
CA SER A 297 -15.23 6.91 -6.75
C SER A 297 -15.36 5.45 -6.37
N ARG A 298 -16.52 4.82 -6.65
CA ARG A 298 -16.85 3.49 -6.12
C ARG A 298 -17.43 2.58 -7.19
N ILE A 299 -17.02 1.31 -7.14
CA ILE A 299 -17.60 0.26 -7.98
C ILE A 299 -18.02 -0.90 -7.09
N TYR A 300 -19.25 -1.34 -7.24
CA TYR A 300 -19.78 -2.58 -6.67
C TYR A 300 -20.09 -3.53 -7.81
N ILE A 301 -19.38 -4.67 -7.89
CA ILE A 301 -19.57 -5.63 -8.99
C ILE A 301 -19.88 -7.01 -8.45
N SER A 302 -20.94 -7.63 -8.98
CA SER A 302 -21.31 -9.00 -8.60
C SER A 302 -21.73 -9.88 -9.78
N ASP A 303 -21.65 -11.20 -9.55
CA ASP A 303 -22.17 -12.22 -10.46
C ASP A 303 -21.67 -12.04 -11.91
N SER A 304 -20.44 -11.61 -12.11
CA SER A 304 -19.94 -11.11 -13.40
C SER A 304 -18.69 -11.85 -13.88
N ASN A 305 -18.49 -11.88 -15.19
CA ASN A 305 -17.33 -12.49 -15.84
C ASN A 305 -16.45 -11.40 -16.49
N ILE A 306 -15.16 -11.43 -16.19
CA ILE A 306 -14.18 -10.44 -16.64
C ILE A 306 -13.03 -11.15 -17.35
N THR A 307 -12.70 -10.72 -18.57
CA THR A 307 -11.57 -11.26 -19.32
C THR A 307 -10.75 -10.12 -19.92
N THR A 308 -9.44 -10.11 -19.66
CA THR A 308 -8.50 -9.22 -20.34
C THR A 308 -7.44 -10.02 -21.08
N THR A 309 -7.19 -9.66 -22.33
CA THR A 309 -6.16 -10.27 -23.18
C THR A 309 -5.14 -9.28 -23.71
N GLY A 310 -5.34 -7.98 -23.45
CA GLY A 310 -4.42 -6.92 -23.80
C GLY A 310 -3.10 -7.05 -23.08
N SER A 311 -2.02 -6.59 -23.72
CA SER A 311 -0.69 -6.53 -23.11
C SER A 311 -0.52 -5.24 -22.29
N GLY A 312 0.46 -5.25 -21.38
CA GLY A 312 0.88 -4.04 -20.65
C GLY A 312 -0.22 -3.47 -19.78
N SER A 313 -0.29 -3.91 -18.53
CA SER A 313 -1.18 -3.37 -17.49
C SER A 313 -2.66 -3.38 -17.88
N SER A 314 -3.11 -4.50 -18.50
CA SER A 314 -4.53 -4.75 -18.79
C SER A 314 -5.13 -5.60 -17.67
N ARG A 315 -5.35 -4.98 -16.51
CA ARG A 315 -5.74 -5.61 -15.25
C ARG A 315 -7.23 -5.95 -15.22
N GLY A 316 -7.63 -6.81 -14.27
CA GLY A 316 -9.04 -7.15 -14.08
C GLY A 316 -9.80 -6.03 -13.35
N LEU A 317 -9.52 -5.86 -12.06
CA LEU A 317 -10.02 -4.76 -11.23
C LEU A 317 -8.83 -3.91 -10.80
N ASP A 318 -8.93 -2.60 -10.94
CA ASP A 318 -7.86 -1.68 -10.58
C ASP A 318 -8.42 -0.41 -9.90
N ALA A 319 -7.80 -0.01 -8.79
CA ALA A 319 -8.20 1.16 -8.02
C ALA A 319 -7.01 2.07 -7.72
N THR A 320 -7.16 3.37 -8.00
CA THR A 320 -6.10 4.37 -7.81
C THR A 320 -6.62 5.64 -7.16
N TYR A 321 -5.72 6.43 -6.56
CA TYR A 321 -6.04 7.74 -5.95
C TYR A 321 -7.22 7.71 -4.98
N GLY A 322 -7.34 6.63 -4.17
CA GLY A 322 -8.42 6.45 -3.22
C GLY A 322 -9.70 5.88 -3.81
N GLY A 323 -9.67 5.38 -5.04
CA GLY A 323 -10.78 4.65 -5.65
C GLY A 323 -11.10 3.36 -4.90
N TYR A 324 -12.32 2.89 -4.99
CA TYR A 324 -12.82 1.72 -4.27
C TYR A 324 -13.55 0.75 -5.19
N ILE A 325 -13.24 -0.54 -5.09
CA ILE A 325 -13.94 -1.62 -5.80
C ILE A 325 -14.27 -2.74 -4.80
N GLU A 326 -15.54 -3.13 -4.73
CA GLU A 326 -15.98 -4.34 -4.04
C GLU A 326 -16.62 -5.31 -5.03
N ALA A 327 -16.07 -6.53 -5.09
CA ALA A 327 -16.48 -7.60 -6.00
C ALA A 327 -16.96 -8.81 -5.22
N ASP A 328 -18.09 -9.38 -5.63
CA ASP A 328 -18.65 -10.62 -5.06
C ASP A 328 -19.07 -11.58 -6.17
N ASN A 329 -18.67 -12.84 -6.04
CA ASN A 329 -18.98 -13.90 -7.01
C ASN A 329 -18.59 -13.52 -8.45
N VAL A 330 -17.34 -13.05 -8.64
CA VAL A 330 -16.81 -12.71 -9.97
C VAL A 330 -15.81 -13.76 -10.45
N THR A 331 -15.77 -13.97 -11.76
CA THR A 331 -14.71 -14.75 -12.41
C THR A 331 -13.86 -13.80 -13.23
N ILE A 332 -12.56 -13.71 -12.90
CA ILE A 332 -11.61 -12.81 -13.57
C ILE A 332 -10.49 -13.62 -14.20
N LYS A 333 -10.24 -13.40 -15.48
CA LYS A 333 -9.12 -13.99 -16.22
C LYS A 333 -8.33 -12.94 -16.97
N THR A 334 -7.02 -12.84 -16.68
CA THR A 334 -6.09 -11.95 -17.38
C THR A 334 -5.01 -12.75 -18.10
N SER A 335 -4.55 -12.26 -19.26
CA SER A 335 -3.55 -12.97 -20.07
C SER A 335 -2.34 -12.12 -20.45
N GLY A 336 -2.42 -10.80 -20.33
CA GLY A 336 -1.33 -9.87 -20.63
C GLY A 336 -0.21 -9.88 -19.60
N GLY A 337 0.97 -9.41 -19.96
CA GLY A 337 2.04 -9.14 -19.00
C GLY A 337 1.68 -7.94 -18.11
N SER A 338 2.14 -7.92 -16.86
CA SER A 338 1.85 -6.89 -15.85
C SER A 338 0.34 -6.65 -15.66
N SER A 339 -0.46 -7.71 -15.76
CA SER A 339 -1.93 -7.65 -15.77
C SER A 339 -2.50 -8.51 -14.64
N ALA A 340 -2.39 -8.02 -13.40
CA ALA A 340 -2.96 -8.67 -12.22
C ALA A 340 -4.48 -8.80 -12.33
N THR A 341 -5.09 -9.77 -11.61
CA THR A 341 -6.56 -9.83 -11.51
C THR A 341 -7.09 -8.72 -10.62
N LEU A 342 -6.44 -8.47 -9.48
CA LEU A 342 -6.74 -7.39 -8.55
C LEU A 342 -5.51 -6.50 -8.41
N ALA A 343 -5.67 -5.23 -8.65
CA ALA A 343 -4.61 -4.25 -8.57
C ALA A 343 -5.03 -2.98 -7.84
N THR A 344 -4.06 -2.35 -7.22
CA THR A 344 -4.08 -0.94 -6.89
C THR A 344 -2.81 -0.32 -7.46
N ASP A 345 -2.85 0.94 -7.82
CA ASP A 345 -1.68 1.65 -8.32
C ASP A 345 -1.59 3.04 -7.67
N ARG A 346 -0.85 3.97 -8.27
CA ARG A 346 -0.47 5.27 -7.70
C ARG A 346 -1.61 5.95 -6.93
N GLY A 347 -1.26 6.49 -5.75
CA GLY A 347 -2.18 7.22 -4.88
C GLY A 347 -3.10 6.33 -4.08
N GLU A 348 -2.75 5.05 -3.98
CA GLU A 348 -3.46 4.04 -3.21
C GLU A 348 -4.93 3.85 -3.67
N GLY A 349 -5.53 2.75 -3.32
CA GLY A 349 -6.92 2.42 -3.58
C GLY A 349 -7.30 1.20 -2.76
N THR A 350 -8.56 0.81 -2.84
CA THR A 350 -9.06 -0.36 -2.14
C THR A 350 -9.78 -1.31 -3.09
N VAL A 351 -9.37 -2.58 -3.10
CA VAL A 351 -10.06 -3.64 -3.85
C VAL A 351 -10.40 -4.79 -2.92
N ILE A 352 -11.67 -5.15 -2.85
CA ILE A 352 -12.18 -6.26 -2.05
C ILE A 352 -12.81 -7.28 -3.00
N ALA A 353 -12.40 -8.56 -2.93
CA ALA A 353 -13.04 -9.62 -3.71
C ALA A 353 -13.46 -10.78 -2.80
N LYS A 354 -14.72 -11.20 -2.94
CA LYS A 354 -15.30 -12.29 -2.17
C LYS A 354 -15.87 -13.37 -3.10
N ASN A 355 -15.86 -14.63 -2.65
CA ASN A 355 -16.51 -15.75 -3.32
C ASN A 355 -16.12 -15.88 -4.80
N SER A 356 -14.88 -15.56 -5.17
CA SER A 356 -14.49 -15.28 -6.54
C SER A 356 -13.47 -16.28 -7.10
N LYS A 357 -13.29 -16.28 -8.43
CA LYS A 357 -12.25 -17.05 -9.13
C LYS A 357 -11.36 -16.13 -9.94
N LEU A 358 -10.06 -16.19 -9.69
CA LEU A 358 -9.07 -15.27 -10.21
C LEU A 358 -7.96 -16.06 -10.93
N GLU A 359 -7.69 -15.77 -12.18
CA GLU A 359 -6.64 -16.44 -12.97
C GLU A 359 -5.81 -15.44 -13.76
N THR A 360 -4.49 -15.51 -13.63
CA THR A 360 -3.56 -14.78 -14.49
C THR A 360 -2.66 -15.72 -15.25
N ASN A 361 -2.38 -15.40 -16.53
CA ASN A 361 -1.50 -16.18 -17.40
C ASN A 361 -0.27 -15.41 -17.87
N GLY A 362 -0.25 -14.10 -17.68
CA GLY A 362 0.83 -13.22 -18.12
C GLY A 362 2.07 -13.28 -17.22
N SER A 363 3.23 -12.95 -17.80
CA SER A 363 4.46 -12.78 -17.04
C SER A 363 4.36 -11.52 -16.18
N GLY A 364 4.82 -11.58 -14.92
CA GLY A 364 4.74 -10.46 -13.98
C GLY A 364 3.29 -10.05 -13.66
N SER A 365 2.36 -11.00 -13.73
CA SER A 365 0.94 -10.78 -13.50
C SER A 365 0.50 -11.59 -12.27
N PRO A 366 0.66 -11.07 -11.06
CA PRO A 366 0.20 -11.76 -9.85
C PRO A 366 -1.33 -11.80 -9.76
N VAL A 367 -1.87 -12.60 -8.86
CA VAL A 367 -3.30 -12.52 -8.52
C VAL A 367 -3.59 -11.17 -7.86
N ILE A 368 -2.74 -10.77 -6.92
CA ILE A 368 -2.83 -9.50 -6.20
C ILE A 368 -1.56 -8.69 -6.42
N TYR A 369 -1.69 -7.46 -6.94
CA TYR A 369 -0.65 -6.44 -6.96
C TYR A 369 -1.10 -5.23 -6.15
N SER A 370 -0.51 -5.03 -4.98
CA SER A 370 -0.97 -4.03 -4.02
C SER A 370 0.02 -2.89 -3.84
N THR A 371 -0.39 -1.69 -4.24
CA THR A 371 0.14 -0.40 -3.82
C THR A 371 -0.92 0.40 -3.06
N GLY A 372 -1.87 -0.27 -2.43
CA GLY A 372 -2.98 0.21 -1.59
C GLY A 372 -3.43 -0.90 -0.66
N ASP A 373 -4.74 -1.10 -0.53
CA ASP A 373 -5.33 -2.14 0.31
C ASP A 373 -6.13 -3.13 -0.53
N ILE A 374 -5.66 -4.39 -0.61
CA ILE A 374 -6.39 -5.45 -1.31
C ILE A 374 -6.75 -6.57 -0.35
N SER A 375 -8.01 -6.98 -0.34
CA SER A 375 -8.46 -8.13 0.45
C SER A 375 -9.28 -9.13 -0.36
N ILE A 376 -9.05 -10.42 -0.08
CA ILE A 376 -9.87 -11.50 -0.64
C ILE A 376 -10.42 -12.40 0.46
N GLU A 377 -11.63 -12.89 0.25
CA GLU A 377 -12.29 -13.83 1.15
C GLU A 377 -13.00 -14.92 0.36
N ASN A 378 -12.93 -16.18 0.81
CA ASN A 378 -13.56 -17.34 0.15
C ASN A 378 -13.26 -17.43 -1.36
N THR A 379 -12.03 -17.13 -1.76
CA THR A 379 -11.65 -16.91 -3.15
C THR A 379 -10.56 -17.88 -3.60
N GLU A 380 -10.64 -18.33 -4.84
CA GLU A 380 -9.61 -19.15 -5.50
C GLU A 380 -8.81 -18.27 -6.46
N GLY A 381 -7.48 -18.26 -6.36
CA GLY A 381 -6.60 -17.48 -7.23
C GLY A 381 -5.43 -18.30 -7.79
N THR A 382 -5.12 -18.12 -9.07
CA THR A 382 -3.99 -18.77 -9.73
C THR A 382 -3.20 -17.79 -10.57
N ALA A 383 -1.87 -17.72 -10.33
CA ALA A 383 -0.92 -16.96 -11.12
C ALA A 383 0.03 -17.89 -11.88
N ASN A 384 -0.25 -18.14 -13.15
CA ASN A 384 0.50 -19.11 -13.96
C ASN A 384 1.88 -18.59 -14.43
N GLY A 385 2.10 -17.28 -14.40
CA GLY A 385 3.32 -16.64 -14.87
C GLY A 385 3.97 -15.67 -13.89
N SER A 386 3.64 -15.74 -12.58
CA SER A 386 4.10 -14.77 -11.58
C SER A 386 4.06 -15.33 -10.15
N GLN A 387 4.34 -14.47 -9.16
CA GLN A 387 4.02 -14.64 -7.75
C GLN A 387 2.50 -14.64 -7.54
N MET A 388 2.01 -15.15 -6.40
CA MET A 388 0.59 -15.05 -6.06
C MET A 388 0.20 -13.66 -5.57
N VAL A 389 1.07 -13.04 -4.77
CA VAL A 389 0.85 -11.70 -4.19
C VAL A 389 2.15 -10.91 -4.29
N VAL A 390 2.04 -9.66 -4.71
CA VAL A 390 3.10 -8.67 -4.70
C VAL A 390 2.60 -7.43 -3.96
N ILE A 391 3.33 -7.00 -2.93
CA ILE A 391 3.01 -5.81 -2.13
C ILE A 391 4.17 -4.83 -2.26
N GLU A 392 3.88 -3.60 -2.64
CA GLU A 392 4.86 -2.55 -2.77
C GLU A 392 4.63 -1.43 -1.73
N GLY A 393 5.70 -1.06 -1.01
CA GLY A 393 5.67 0.01 -0.03
C GLY A 393 4.87 -0.29 1.23
N LYS A 394 4.23 0.73 1.80
CA LYS A 394 3.46 0.68 3.05
C LYS A 394 2.11 -0.04 2.97
N ASN A 395 1.82 -0.69 1.89
CA ASN A 395 0.50 -1.18 1.50
C ASN A 395 0.21 -2.60 2.01
N SER A 396 -0.99 -3.09 1.77
CA SER A 396 -1.42 -4.35 2.36
C SER A 396 -2.10 -5.32 1.38
N ALA A 397 -1.99 -6.62 1.71
CA ALA A 397 -2.82 -7.67 1.14
C ALA A 397 -3.32 -8.61 2.24
N THR A 398 -4.64 -8.86 2.25
CA THR A 398 -5.30 -9.75 3.22
C THR A 398 -5.99 -10.92 2.49
N VAL A 399 -5.71 -12.14 2.95
CA VAL A 399 -6.20 -13.38 2.36
C VAL A 399 -6.91 -14.21 3.42
N THR A 400 -8.22 -14.37 3.33
CA THR A 400 -9.03 -15.07 4.33
C THR A 400 -9.79 -16.22 3.69
N ASN A 401 -9.77 -17.42 4.31
CA ASN A 401 -10.49 -18.61 3.86
C ASN A 401 -10.31 -18.91 2.36
N SER A 402 -9.13 -18.64 1.81
CA SER A 402 -8.89 -18.62 0.37
C SER A 402 -7.76 -19.55 -0.05
N THR A 403 -7.73 -19.89 -1.33
CA THR A 403 -6.66 -20.71 -1.92
C THR A 403 -5.95 -19.91 -3.00
N LEU A 404 -4.65 -19.65 -2.82
CA LEU A 404 -3.82 -19.04 -3.82
C LEU A 404 -2.74 -20.00 -4.30
N THR A 405 -2.55 -20.04 -5.61
CA THR A 405 -1.55 -20.86 -6.28
C THR A 405 -0.76 -20.01 -7.27
N ALA A 406 0.55 -20.20 -7.33
CA ALA A 406 1.41 -19.42 -8.23
C ALA A 406 2.52 -20.27 -8.86
N SER A 407 3.04 -19.82 -9.99
CA SER A 407 4.27 -20.40 -10.55
C SER A 407 5.51 -20.05 -9.73
N GLY A 408 5.49 -18.97 -8.97
CA GLY A 408 6.63 -18.44 -8.25
C GLY A 408 7.65 -17.72 -9.13
N LYS A 409 7.32 -17.48 -10.41
CA LYS A 409 8.18 -16.80 -11.36
C LYS A 409 8.31 -15.32 -10.99
N GLY A 410 9.54 -14.83 -10.94
CA GLY A 410 9.82 -13.41 -10.84
C GLY A 410 9.66 -12.66 -12.17
N ASN A 411 9.57 -11.34 -12.10
CA ASN A 411 9.56 -10.46 -13.25
C ASN A 411 10.99 -10.02 -13.66
N ARG A 412 11.95 -10.17 -12.76
CA ARG A 412 13.38 -9.85 -12.92
C ARG A 412 14.26 -11.11 -12.93
N GLY A 413 13.80 -12.17 -13.57
CA GLY A 413 14.49 -13.45 -13.63
C GLY A 413 14.53 -14.15 -12.26
N ASP A 414 15.74 -14.56 -11.85
CA ASP A 414 15.91 -15.29 -10.58
C ASP A 414 15.97 -14.35 -9.34
N THR A 415 15.99 -13.04 -9.55
CA THR A 415 16.21 -12.06 -8.47
C THR A 415 14.99 -11.95 -7.56
N ASP A 416 13.79 -12.06 -8.11
CA ASP A 416 12.51 -11.81 -7.46
C ASP A 416 11.52 -12.99 -7.53
N GLN A 417 12.03 -14.18 -7.84
CA GLN A 417 11.19 -15.39 -7.77
C GLN A 417 10.71 -15.63 -6.33
N ALA A 418 9.42 -15.83 -6.15
CA ALA A 418 8.81 -16.08 -4.84
C ALA A 418 7.36 -16.55 -4.95
N GLY A 419 6.84 -17.18 -3.90
CA GLY A 419 5.39 -17.31 -3.73
C GLY A 419 4.75 -15.94 -3.51
N ILE A 420 5.28 -15.18 -2.56
CA ILE A 420 4.84 -13.82 -2.18
C ILE A 420 6.05 -12.90 -2.10
N MET A 421 5.93 -11.70 -2.68
CA MET A 421 6.97 -10.68 -2.64
C MET A 421 6.48 -9.43 -1.92
N ILE A 422 7.31 -8.89 -1.02
CA ILE A 422 7.10 -7.59 -0.38
C ILE A 422 8.34 -6.74 -0.62
N TYR A 423 8.17 -5.58 -1.25
CA TYR A 423 9.31 -4.77 -1.67
C TYR A 423 8.97 -3.28 -1.75
N GLN A 424 9.98 -2.47 -1.91
CA GLN A 424 9.84 -1.06 -2.29
C GLN A 424 10.59 -0.84 -3.61
N SER A 425 9.88 -0.40 -4.64
CA SER A 425 10.50 0.02 -5.90
C SER A 425 11.09 1.43 -5.77
N MET A 426 11.68 1.92 -6.86
CA MET A 426 12.17 3.29 -7.00
C MET A 426 11.29 4.11 -7.96
N SER A 427 10.14 3.56 -8.38
CA SER A 427 9.21 4.22 -9.33
C SER A 427 8.48 5.41 -8.70
N GLY A 428 8.25 5.37 -7.38
CA GLY A 428 7.44 6.36 -6.67
C GLY A 428 5.93 6.11 -6.77
N ASP A 429 5.51 4.92 -7.23
CA ASP A 429 4.10 4.55 -7.35
C ASP A 429 3.49 4.19 -6.00
N ALA A 430 4.29 3.65 -5.09
CA ALA A 430 3.88 3.32 -3.73
C ALA A 430 4.63 4.15 -2.68
N GLY A 431 3.92 4.60 -1.66
CA GLY A 431 4.50 5.28 -0.50
C GLY A 431 5.43 4.35 0.28
N GLN A 432 6.54 4.90 0.80
CA GLN A 432 7.49 4.15 1.63
C GLN A 432 6.87 3.81 2.99
N GLY A 433 7.22 2.65 3.52
CA GLY A 433 6.78 2.21 4.84
C GLY A 433 6.73 0.70 4.96
N THR A 434 5.91 0.20 5.88
CA THR A 434 5.84 -1.22 6.19
C THR A 434 4.79 -1.92 5.35
N GLY A 435 5.24 -2.79 4.43
CA GLY A 435 4.35 -3.67 3.68
C GLY A 435 3.74 -4.75 4.58
N THR A 436 2.45 -5.02 4.47
CA THR A 436 1.76 -5.97 5.35
C THR A 436 1.05 -7.07 4.55
N PHE A 437 1.45 -8.31 4.78
CA PHE A 437 0.72 -9.49 4.31
C PHE A 437 0.03 -10.19 5.47
N THR A 438 -1.26 -10.45 5.33
CA THR A 438 -2.04 -11.20 6.34
C THR A 438 -2.78 -12.36 5.68
N ALA A 439 -2.59 -13.57 6.20
CA ALA A 439 -3.36 -14.73 5.76
C ALA A 439 -3.97 -15.50 6.94
N THR A 440 -5.24 -15.86 6.80
CA THR A 440 -5.99 -16.61 7.81
C THR A 440 -6.77 -17.76 7.16
N ASN A 441 -6.65 -18.98 7.71
CA ASN A 441 -7.36 -20.18 7.25
C ASN A 441 -7.20 -20.44 5.75
N SER A 442 -6.04 -20.15 5.19
CA SER A 442 -5.84 -20.11 3.74
C SER A 442 -4.75 -21.11 3.29
N SER A 443 -4.79 -21.49 2.02
CA SER A 443 -3.78 -22.32 1.39
C SER A 443 -2.98 -21.52 0.37
N LEU A 444 -1.66 -21.49 0.52
CA LEU A 444 -0.72 -20.75 -0.31
C LEU A 444 0.25 -21.74 -0.95
N THR A 445 0.25 -21.85 -2.26
CA THR A 445 0.98 -22.92 -2.98
C THR A 445 1.81 -22.37 -4.13
N VAL A 446 3.12 -22.67 -4.14
CA VAL A 446 3.92 -22.62 -5.36
C VAL A 446 3.72 -23.93 -6.11
N GLN A 447 3.34 -23.87 -7.38
CA GLN A 447 2.96 -25.06 -8.19
C GLN A 447 4.12 -26.03 -8.37
N GLU A 448 3.91 -27.30 -8.08
CA GLU A 448 4.92 -28.35 -8.26
C GLU A 448 5.35 -28.51 -9.72
N SER A 449 4.45 -28.23 -10.66
CA SER A 449 4.72 -28.25 -12.10
C SER A 449 5.57 -27.07 -12.59
N SER A 450 5.75 -26.03 -11.75
CA SER A 450 6.55 -24.86 -12.12
C SER A 450 8.05 -25.17 -12.13
N SER A 451 8.77 -24.60 -13.08
CA SER A 451 10.25 -24.61 -13.09
C SER A 451 10.86 -23.88 -11.88
N TYR A 452 10.10 -23.01 -11.25
CA TYR A 452 10.50 -22.23 -10.09
C TYR A 452 10.18 -22.92 -8.75
N TYR A 453 9.48 -24.06 -8.77
CA TYR A 453 9.06 -24.78 -7.56
C TYR A 453 10.23 -25.06 -6.60
N LYS A 454 11.40 -25.43 -7.13
CA LYS A 454 12.59 -25.81 -6.34
C LYS A 454 13.47 -24.61 -5.94
N THR A 455 13.18 -23.42 -6.42
CA THR A 455 14.05 -22.25 -6.22
C THR A 455 13.34 -21.04 -5.60
N ALA A 456 12.03 -20.87 -5.85
CA ALA A 456 11.26 -19.76 -5.30
C ALA A 456 11.02 -19.92 -3.80
N PRO A 457 11.51 -19.00 -2.94
CA PRO A 457 11.13 -18.96 -1.53
C PRO A 457 9.63 -18.70 -1.38
N MET A 458 9.03 -19.10 -0.26
CA MET A 458 7.63 -18.76 -0.01
C MET A 458 7.46 -17.25 0.13
N PHE A 459 8.34 -16.58 0.88
CA PHE A 459 8.35 -15.14 1.08
C PHE A 459 9.71 -14.54 0.68
N PHE A 460 9.67 -13.54 -0.19
CA PHE A 460 10.84 -12.76 -0.57
C PHE A 460 10.63 -11.28 -0.20
N ILE A 461 11.59 -10.72 0.55
CA ILE A 461 11.51 -9.35 1.04
C ILE A 461 12.79 -8.59 0.67
N THR A 462 12.64 -7.38 0.12
CA THR A 462 13.77 -6.53 -0.27
C THR A 462 13.41 -5.04 -0.23
N ASN A 463 14.35 -4.23 0.22
CA ASN A 463 14.27 -2.76 0.24
C ASN A 463 13.05 -2.20 1.00
N THR A 464 12.54 -2.89 2.04
CA THR A 464 11.35 -2.46 2.76
C THR A 464 11.29 -3.06 4.17
N ASP A 465 10.47 -2.45 5.02
CA ASP A 465 9.98 -3.10 6.24
C ASP A 465 8.76 -3.96 5.90
N ALA A 466 8.65 -5.14 6.49
CA ALA A 466 7.55 -6.06 6.21
C ALA A 466 6.98 -6.71 7.47
N ILE A 467 5.64 -6.86 7.49
CA ILE A 467 4.91 -7.66 8.48
C ILE A 467 4.20 -8.80 7.75
N ILE A 468 4.43 -10.02 8.21
CA ILE A 468 3.79 -11.23 7.71
C ILE A 468 3.00 -11.85 8.87
N ASN A 469 1.67 -11.84 8.77
CA ASN A 469 0.77 -12.43 9.75
C ASN A 469 0.18 -13.71 9.18
N LEU A 470 0.39 -14.84 9.84
CA LEU A 470 -0.11 -16.14 9.42
C LEU A 470 -0.89 -16.79 10.55
N THR A 471 -2.16 -17.13 10.28
CA THR A 471 -3.02 -17.86 11.23
C THR A 471 -3.64 -19.07 10.55
N ASN A 472 -3.31 -20.27 11.00
CA ASN A 472 -3.89 -21.53 10.54
C ASN A 472 -3.83 -21.68 9.00
N CYS A 473 -2.70 -21.35 8.38
CA CYS A 473 -2.50 -21.43 6.94
C CYS A 473 -1.72 -22.68 6.52
N LYS A 474 -2.02 -23.22 5.36
CA LYS A 474 -1.24 -24.26 4.71
C LYS A 474 -0.29 -23.63 3.69
N LEU A 475 1.01 -23.85 3.86
CA LEU A 475 2.05 -23.43 2.93
C LEU A 475 2.60 -24.64 2.17
N ALA A 476 2.68 -24.56 0.84
CA ALA A 476 3.22 -25.63 0.00
C ALA A 476 4.19 -25.07 -1.05
N TYR A 477 5.43 -25.48 -1.03
CA TYR A 477 6.50 -25.08 -1.94
C TYR A 477 7.67 -26.07 -1.85
N GLY A 478 8.56 -26.06 -2.82
CA GLY A 478 9.61 -27.07 -2.93
C GLY A 478 11.05 -26.56 -2.83
N SER A 479 11.26 -25.26 -2.65
CA SER A 479 12.60 -24.64 -2.51
C SER A 479 13.24 -24.93 -1.15
N ASN A 480 12.46 -25.34 -0.18
CA ASN A 480 12.87 -25.44 1.22
C ASN A 480 13.31 -24.10 1.84
N THR A 481 13.02 -22.98 1.23
CA THR A 481 13.27 -21.63 1.78
C THR A 481 11.94 -20.96 2.11
N LEU A 482 11.65 -20.83 3.41
CA LEU A 482 10.43 -20.16 3.91
C LEU A 482 10.52 -18.66 3.69
N ILE A 483 11.64 -18.06 4.12
CA ILE A 483 11.87 -16.61 4.05
C ILE A 483 13.25 -16.37 3.44
N SER A 484 13.31 -15.51 2.43
CA SER A 484 14.53 -14.90 1.93
C SER A 484 14.40 -13.39 2.04
N SER A 485 15.22 -12.76 2.88
CA SER A 485 15.25 -11.31 3.04
C SER A 485 16.66 -10.79 2.78
N LYS A 486 16.78 -10.01 1.69
CA LYS A 486 18.11 -9.54 1.23
C LYS A 486 18.00 -8.31 0.34
N GLY A 487 19.06 -7.52 0.31
CA GLY A 487 19.25 -6.48 -0.70
C GLY A 487 19.52 -7.06 -2.08
N THR A 488 19.09 -6.35 -3.12
CA THR A 488 19.32 -6.72 -4.52
C THR A 488 19.91 -5.54 -5.29
N SER A 489 20.35 -5.77 -6.53
CA SER A 489 20.75 -4.70 -7.45
C SER A 489 19.57 -3.96 -8.09
N GLU A 490 18.36 -4.50 -7.97
CA GLU A 490 17.17 -4.03 -8.69
C GLU A 490 16.46 -2.88 -7.98
N TRP A 491 16.46 -2.90 -6.64
CA TRP A 491 15.69 -1.95 -5.84
C TRP A 491 16.53 -1.36 -4.71
N GLY A 492 16.38 -0.05 -4.51
CA GLY A 492 17.03 0.69 -3.45
C GLY A 492 18.53 0.91 -3.66
N LYS A 493 19.18 1.43 -2.63
CA LYS A 493 20.62 1.68 -2.62
C LYS A 493 21.35 0.45 -2.08
N THR A 494 22.20 -0.16 -2.88
CA THR A 494 23.02 -1.30 -2.48
C THR A 494 23.70 -1.08 -1.12
N GLY A 495 23.56 -2.04 -0.22
CA GLY A 495 24.08 -2.00 1.14
C GLY A 495 23.15 -1.30 2.15
N SER A 496 22.00 -0.75 1.70
CA SER A 496 20.98 -0.15 2.56
C SER A 496 19.56 -0.61 2.19
N ASN A 497 19.45 -1.54 1.26
CA ASN A 497 18.20 -2.03 0.67
C ASN A 497 17.83 -3.45 1.14
N GLY A 498 18.17 -3.80 2.37
CA GLY A 498 17.72 -5.02 3.01
C GLY A 498 16.23 -4.99 3.33
N GLY A 499 15.72 -6.11 3.84
CA GLY A 499 14.37 -6.21 4.37
C GLY A 499 14.37 -6.33 5.90
N ASN A 500 13.54 -5.55 6.59
CA ASN A 500 13.32 -5.71 8.02
C ASN A 500 11.98 -6.44 8.24
N VAL A 501 12.03 -7.71 8.58
CA VAL A 501 10.86 -8.58 8.57
C VAL A 501 10.36 -8.87 9.98
N THR A 502 9.05 -8.71 10.20
CA THR A 502 8.36 -9.25 11.38
C THR A 502 7.38 -10.34 10.93
N VAL A 503 7.57 -11.54 11.44
CA VAL A 503 6.64 -12.66 11.24
C VAL A 503 5.87 -12.91 12.52
N ASN A 504 4.54 -12.89 12.42
CA ASN A 504 3.64 -13.29 13.49
C ASN A 504 2.92 -14.57 13.06
N ALA A 505 3.25 -15.68 13.69
CA ALA A 505 2.64 -16.98 13.45
C ALA A 505 1.76 -17.36 14.63
N ASP A 506 0.46 -17.54 14.39
CA ASP A 506 -0.51 -17.95 15.39
C ASP A 506 -1.20 -19.25 14.95
N ASN A 507 -1.15 -20.27 15.79
CA ASN A 507 -1.69 -21.59 15.46
C ASN A 507 -1.21 -22.10 14.09
N GLN A 508 0.11 -21.94 13.82
CA GLN A 508 0.69 -22.09 12.51
C GLN A 508 1.79 -23.16 12.50
N THR A 509 1.83 -23.96 11.45
CA THR A 509 2.99 -24.81 11.14
C THR A 509 3.81 -24.18 10.02
N LEU A 510 5.08 -23.94 10.29
CA LEU A 510 6.06 -23.39 9.36
C LEU A 510 7.18 -24.39 9.13
N GLU A 511 7.53 -24.65 7.90
CA GLU A 511 8.63 -25.54 7.53
C GLU A 511 9.48 -24.91 6.44
N GLY A 512 10.80 -24.94 6.57
CA GLY A 512 11.76 -24.43 5.59
C GLY A 512 12.80 -23.50 6.22
N ASN A 513 13.85 -23.22 5.47
CA ASN A 513 14.97 -22.41 5.92
C ASN A 513 14.64 -20.91 5.92
N ILE A 514 15.35 -20.19 6.75
CA ILE A 514 15.30 -18.73 6.85
C ILE A 514 16.66 -18.19 6.43
N GLU A 515 16.70 -17.40 5.38
CA GLU A 515 17.89 -16.80 4.79
C GLU A 515 17.80 -15.28 4.91
N ILE A 516 18.71 -14.69 5.67
CA ILE A 516 18.75 -13.26 5.97
C ILE A 516 20.17 -12.76 5.70
N ASP A 517 20.32 -11.73 4.89
CA ASP A 517 21.63 -11.15 4.59
C ASP A 517 22.12 -10.18 5.68
N ASN A 518 23.33 -9.65 5.52
CA ASN A 518 24.03 -8.83 6.52
C ASN A 518 23.46 -7.40 6.67
N ILE A 519 22.49 -7.02 5.87
CA ILE A 519 21.81 -5.71 5.95
C ILE A 519 20.33 -5.84 6.32
N SER A 520 19.85 -7.06 6.48
CA SER A 520 18.44 -7.37 6.77
C SER A 520 18.26 -7.87 8.21
N THR A 521 17.05 -7.77 8.73
CA THR A 521 16.68 -8.23 10.07
C THR A 521 15.43 -9.10 10.05
N LEU A 522 15.30 -9.97 11.06
CA LEU A 522 14.09 -10.76 11.28
C LEU A 522 13.69 -10.73 12.75
N LYS A 523 12.39 -10.50 12.98
CA LYS A 523 11.72 -10.81 14.25
C LYS A 523 10.64 -11.84 13.97
N MET A 524 10.75 -13.03 14.59
CA MET A 524 9.78 -14.12 14.42
C MET A 524 9.10 -14.41 15.75
N ASN A 525 7.81 -14.19 15.81
CA ASN A 525 6.96 -14.42 16.96
C ASN A 525 6.11 -15.67 16.70
N LEU A 526 6.27 -16.70 17.54
CA LEU A 526 5.50 -17.94 17.47
C LEU A 526 4.54 -18.00 18.67
N THR A 527 3.24 -18.11 18.38
CA THR A 527 2.18 -18.31 19.35
C THR A 527 1.45 -19.61 19.02
N ASN A 528 1.44 -20.58 19.90
CA ASN A 528 0.85 -21.90 19.66
C ASN A 528 1.25 -22.50 18.31
N SER A 529 2.49 -22.31 17.89
CA SER A 529 2.96 -22.56 16.53
C SER A 529 4.18 -23.48 16.51
N GLN A 530 4.44 -24.08 15.36
CA GLN A 530 5.57 -24.95 15.13
C GLN A 530 6.43 -24.44 13.99
N TYR A 531 7.73 -24.44 14.18
CA TYR A 531 8.70 -24.17 13.13
C TYR A 531 9.69 -25.33 13.01
N LYS A 532 9.96 -25.75 11.76
CA LYS A 532 10.96 -26.74 11.42
C LYS A 532 11.83 -26.22 10.29
N GLY A 533 13.12 -26.03 10.56
CA GLY A 533 14.04 -25.52 9.55
C GLY A 533 15.40 -25.13 10.13
N THR A 534 16.24 -24.57 9.26
CA THR A 534 17.52 -23.96 9.61
C THR A 534 17.39 -22.44 9.55
N ILE A 535 17.91 -21.74 10.55
CA ILE A 535 17.83 -20.28 10.63
C ILE A 535 19.22 -19.69 10.38
N ASN A 536 19.36 -18.90 9.30
CA ASN A 536 20.57 -18.14 9.00
C ASN A 536 21.84 -19.02 9.06
N ALA A 537 21.84 -20.11 8.31
CA ALA A 537 22.93 -21.10 8.31
C ALA A 537 24.31 -20.49 8.07
N ASP A 538 24.40 -19.46 7.23
CA ASP A 538 25.64 -18.77 6.89
C ASP A 538 26.07 -17.74 7.95
N ASN A 539 25.28 -17.53 9.01
CA ASN A 539 25.53 -16.57 10.08
C ASN A 539 25.80 -15.14 9.55
N THR A 540 25.01 -14.73 8.56
CA THR A 540 25.20 -13.44 7.87
C THR A 540 24.25 -12.35 8.36
N ALA A 541 23.09 -12.69 8.90
CA ALA A 541 22.04 -11.75 9.27
C ALA A 541 22.55 -10.60 10.17
N LYS A 542 22.05 -9.40 9.93
CA LYS A 542 22.31 -8.26 10.79
C LYS A 542 21.74 -8.47 12.20
N GLU A 543 20.50 -8.97 12.28
CA GLU A 543 19.81 -9.28 13.54
C GLU A 543 18.70 -10.30 13.30
N ILE A 544 18.60 -11.30 14.20
CA ILE A 544 17.45 -12.21 14.25
C ILE A 544 17.01 -12.37 15.71
N THR A 545 15.76 -12.04 15.98
CA THR A 545 15.10 -12.28 17.26
C THR A 545 14.01 -13.33 17.09
N LEU A 546 14.10 -14.42 17.87
CA LEU A 546 13.02 -15.40 17.99
C LEU A 546 12.28 -15.20 19.31
N LYS A 547 10.95 -15.26 19.24
CA LYS A 547 10.08 -15.24 20.41
C LYS A 547 9.12 -16.42 20.37
N LEU A 548 9.13 -17.21 21.44
CA LEU A 548 8.28 -18.39 21.60
C LEU A 548 7.42 -18.27 22.85
N ASP A 549 6.14 -18.61 22.72
CA ASP A 549 5.31 -18.91 23.88
C ASP A 549 5.52 -20.36 24.35
N SER A 550 4.95 -20.72 25.50
CA SER A 550 5.11 -22.06 26.09
C SER A 550 4.50 -23.21 25.26
N ASN A 551 3.64 -22.90 24.28
CA ASN A 551 2.97 -23.90 23.43
C ASN A 551 3.68 -24.07 22.08
N SER A 552 4.58 -23.17 21.75
CA SER A 552 5.29 -23.19 20.47
C SER A 552 6.50 -24.10 20.51
N LYS A 553 6.84 -24.70 19.37
CA LYS A 553 7.97 -25.63 19.23
C LYS A 553 8.84 -25.28 18.05
N ILE A 554 10.15 -25.51 18.22
CA ILE A 554 11.13 -25.41 17.13
C ILE A 554 11.81 -26.78 16.96
N THR A 555 11.99 -27.22 15.71
CA THR A 555 12.85 -28.37 15.37
C THR A 555 13.91 -27.89 14.37
N LEU A 556 15.17 -27.99 14.72
CA LEU A 556 16.28 -27.62 13.86
C LEU A 556 16.55 -28.69 12.79
N THR A 557 16.91 -28.24 11.59
CA THR A 557 17.37 -29.11 10.49
C THR A 557 18.81 -28.82 10.07
N GLY A 558 19.48 -27.88 10.75
CA GLY A 558 20.87 -27.51 10.60
C GLY A 558 21.31 -26.57 11.71
N ASP A 559 22.61 -26.34 11.84
CA ASP A 559 23.16 -25.36 12.78
C ASP A 559 22.55 -23.98 12.45
N SER A 560 22.05 -23.31 13.48
CA SER A 560 21.26 -22.10 13.34
C SER A 560 21.85 -20.98 14.18
N TYR A 561 21.78 -19.74 13.65
CA TYR A 561 22.42 -18.56 14.25
C TYR A 561 21.42 -17.42 14.40
N ILE A 562 21.21 -16.97 15.64
CA ILE A 562 20.32 -15.85 15.98
C ILE A 562 21.01 -14.89 16.94
N THR A 563 20.51 -13.67 17.04
CA THR A 563 21.04 -12.65 17.96
C THR A 563 20.36 -12.67 19.31
N ALA A 564 19.06 -12.99 19.36
CA ALA A 564 18.28 -13.04 20.60
C ALA A 564 17.22 -14.15 20.59
N LEU A 565 17.01 -14.76 21.76
CA LEU A 565 15.94 -15.73 22.01
C LEU A 565 15.13 -15.28 23.22
N GLU A 566 13.83 -15.09 23.01
CA GLU A 566 12.83 -14.85 24.05
C GLU A 566 11.93 -16.10 24.12
N ASP A 567 12.25 -17.04 25.02
CA ASP A 567 11.47 -18.27 25.18
C ASP A 567 10.75 -18.25 26.54
N SER A 568 9.44 -18.51 26.52
CA SER A 568 8.65 -18.63 27.74
C SER A 568 9.01 -19.91 28.55
N ASP A 569 9.61 -20.92 27.89
CA ASP A 569 10.19 -22.09 28.53
C ASP A 569 11.69 -21.88 28.76
N SER A 570 12.05 -21.49 29.95
CA SER A 570 13.46 -21.25 30.34
C SER A 570 14.36 -22.50 30.30
N SER A 571 13.77 -23.70 30.20
CA SER A 571 14.50 -24.97 30.05
C SER A 571 14.76 -25.34 28.59
N TYR A 572 14.18 -24.61 27.65
CA TYR A 572 14.23 -24.86 26.20
C TYR A 572 13.75 -26.27 25.81
N SER A 573 12.84 -26.87 26.59
CA SER A 573 12.32 -28.22 26.31
C SER A 573 11.41 -28.25 25.08
N ASN A 574 10.96 -27.08 24.64
CA ASN A 574 10.19 -26.83 23.42
C ASN A 574 11.08 -26.64 22.17
N ILE A 575 12.41 -26.71 22.31
CA ILE A 575 13.37 -26.69 21.20
C ILE A 575 13.96 -28.07 21.00
N ASP A 576 13.59 -28.73 19.91
CA ASP A 576 14.25 -29.96 19.45
C ASP A 576 15.46 -29.60 18.60
N PHE A 577 16.63 -29.70 19.17
CA PHE A 577 17.89 -29.41 18.48
C PHE A 577 18.23 -30.46 17.41
N ASN A 578 17.65 -31.67 17.47
CA ASN A 578 17.79 -32.71 16.45
C ASN A 578 19.27 -33.00 16.07
N GLY A 579 20.19 -32.88 17.05
CA GLY A 579 21.63 -33.08 16.87
C GLY A 579 22.40 -31.87 16.32
N TYR A 580 21.74 -30.75 16.04
CA TYR A 580 22.31 -29.48 15.59
C TYR A 580 22.47 -28.51 16.76
N LYS A 581 23.11 -27.37 16.49
CA LYS A 581 23.31 -26.29 17.47
C LYS A 581 22.48 -25.07 17.17
N LEU A 582 21.95 -24.45 18.21
CA LEU A 582 21.40 -23.10 18.16
C LEU A 582 22.38 -22.14 18.85
N TYR A 583 22.95 -21.25 18.06
CA TYR A 583 23.83 -20.20 18.55
C TYR A 583 23.01 -18.94 18.79
N VAL A 584 23.03 -18.46 20.04
CA VAL A 584 22.42 -17.19 20.44
C VAL A 584 23.54 -16.22 20.75
N ASN A 585 23.61 -15.11 19.98
CA ASN A 585 24.71 -14.14 20.09
C ASN A 585 26.10 -14.79 20.12
N GLY A 586 26.32 -15.75 19.22
CA GLY A 586 27.59 -16.49 19.07
C GLY A 586 27.84 -17.58 20.08
N THR A 587 26.94 -17.82 21.05
CA THR A 587 27.11 -18.88 22.08
C THR A 587 26.06 -19.98 21.84
N ALA A 588 26.52 -21.22 21.70
CA ALA A 588 25.62 -22.38 21.64
C ALA A 588 24.88 -22.57 22.95
N ILE A 589 23.56 -22.78 22.89
CA ILE A 589 22.73 -22.99 24.10
C ILE A 589 22.44 -24.45 24.39
N ASN A 590 22.97 -25.39 23.58
CA ASN A 590 22.87 -26.84 23.73
C ASN A 590 24.23 -27.55 23.58
#